data_349a1987229ea27822510bdd020e3c53
#
_entry.id   349a1987229ea27822510bdd020e3c53
#
_cell.length_a   1.000
_cell.length_b   1.000
_cell.length_c   1.000
_cell.angle_alpha   90.00
_cell.angle_beta   90.00
_cell.angle_gamma   90.00
#
_symmetry.space_group_name_H-M   'P 1'
#
loop_
_entity.id
_entity.type
_entity.pdbx_description
1 polymer ?
#
loop_
_entity_poly.entity_id
_entity_poly.type
_entity_poly.pdbx_seq_one_letter_code
_entity_poly.pdbx_strand_id
1 'polypeptide(L)'
;GIFEGQNHTISGLYFKQENTSEVGFFGYNGGKISNVGILNSYFCGFSRVGGVCGYNSSTITNCYNKGVVDGTADAAGSFGGVCGCNLGILTNCYNTGIVKGQLFVGGVSGDNIKTITNCYNTGIVSGQSYVGGIDGDNSGTITNCNNEGKVSGTEDYVGGVSGDNNKTITNCYNTGIVSGQSYVGGVNGYNQNGTIINCNTTGEVNGTGSHVGGVIGMNLSKGTITNCYYDSTVYTGAAIGDDMGTTEKVEGKTIEQYKTGEVAYLLQLDQSDEVWGQ
;
A
#
# COMPACT_ATOMS: atom_id res chain seq x y z
N GLY A 1 23.47 6.00 -12.65
CA GLY A 1 23.29 5.48 -14.02
C GLY A 1 21.82 5.38 -14.41
N ILE A 2 21.56 4.96 -15.65
CA ILE A 2 20.22 4.71 -16.17
C ILE A 2 20.15 3.25 -16.62
N PHE A 3 19.14 2.55 -16.16
CA PHE A 3 18.77 1.23 -16.68
C PHE A 3 17.44 1.35 -17.39
N GLU A 4 17.42 1.09 -18.69
CA GLU A 4 16.25 1.08 -19.55
C GLU A 4 15.95 -0.36 -20.00
N GLY A 5 14.88 -0.94 -19.47
CA GLY A 5 14.50 -2.32 -19.71
C GLY A 5 13.77 -2.57 -21.03
N GLN A 6 13.34 -1.52 -21.76
CA GLN A 6 12.65 -1.60 -23.05
C GLN A 6 11.42 -2.53 -23.05
N ASN A 7 10.70 -2.58 -21.92
CA ASN A 7 9.60 -3.48 -21.64
C ASN A 7 9.95 -4.98 -21.69
N HIS A 8 11.23 -5.32 -21.58
CA HIS A 8 11.65 -6.70 -21.43
C HIS A 8 11.36 -7.23 -20.01
N THR A 9 11.33 -8.54 -19.90
CA THR A 9 11.12 -9.25 -18.65
C THR A 9 12.32 -10.10 -18.28
N ILE A 10 12.57 -10.22 -16.99
CA ILE A 10 13.56 -11.11 -16.40
C ILE A 10 12.82 -12.15 -15.57
N SER A 11 13.16 -13.42 -15.75
CA SER A 11 12.42 -14.52 -15.14
C SER A 11 13.34 -15.58 -14.56
N GLY A 12 12.86 -16.26 -13.49
CA GLY A 12 13.54 -17.42 -12.92
C GLY A 12 14.72 -17.10 -12.02
N LEU A 13 14.82 -15.86 -11.52
CA LEU A 13 15.83 -15.50 -10.53
C LEU A 13 15.48 -16.14 -9.18
N TYR A 14 16.46 -16.72 -8.53
CA TYR A 14 16.32 -17.24 -7.18
C TYR A 14 17.45 -16.70 -6.30
N PHE A 15 17.08 -15.85 -5.35
CA PHE A 15 18.00 -15.28 -4.37
C PHE A 15 17.46 -15.48 -2.96
N LYS A 16 18.16 -16.25 -2.15
CA LYS A 16 17.85 -16.49 -0.74
C LYS A 16 19.10 -16.28 0.11
N GLN A 17 19.13 -15.18 0.85
CA GLN A 17 20.23 -14.79 1.73
C GLN A 17 19.68 -14.21 3.02
N GLU A 18 19.51 -15.04 4.04
CA GLU A 18 18.76 -14.72 5.27
C GLU A 18 19.36 -13.57 6.10
N ASN A 19 20.63 -13.23 5.90
CA ASN A 19 21.33 -12.16 6.62
C ASN A 19 21.67 -10.96 5.71
N THR A 20 21.12 -10.91 4.51
CA THR A 20 21.44 -9.85 3.54
C THR A 20 20.30 -8.84 3.45
N SER A 21 20.65 -7.57 3.48
CA SER A 21 19.77 -6.44 3.23
C SER A 21 19.92 -5.92 1.80
N GLU A 22 18.96 -5.10 1.37
CA GLU A 22 18.95 -4.48 0.04
C GLU A 22 18.92 -5.52 -1.09
N VAL A 23 17.93 -6.41 -1.01
CA VAL A 23 17.74 -7.53 -1.94
C VAL A 23 16.68 -7.18 -2.99
N GLY A 24 16.94 -7.50 -4.24
CA GLY A 24 16.05 -7.32 -5.38
C GLY A 24 16.79 -7.62 -6.68
N PHE A 25 16.15 -7.42 -7.84
CA PHE A 25 16.89 -7.45 -9.10
C PHE A 25 17.99 -6.40 -9.08
N PHE A 26 17.72 -5.23 -8.51
CA PHE A 26 18.71 -4.25 -8.06
C PHE A 26 18.73 -4.22 -6.53
N GLY A 27 19.87 -4.37 -5.90
CA GLY A 27 19.99 -4.15 -4.45
C GLY A 27 19.76 -2.69 -4.09
N TYR A 28 20.45 -1.76 -4.78
CA TYR A 28 20.41 -0.32 -4.59
C TYR A 28 20.22 0.43 -5.90
N ASN A 29 19.30 1.41 -5.91
CA ASN A 29 19.12 2.33 -7.03
C ASN A 29 19.48 3.78 -6.65
N GLY A 30 20.56 4.31 -7.21
CA GLY A 30 20.93 5.72 -7.13
C GLY A 30 20.74 6.47 -8.47
N GLY A 31 20.00 5.90 -9.42
CA GLY A 31 19.76 6.46 -10.74
C GLY A 31 18.33 6.19 -11.23
N LYS A 32 18.15 5.99 -12.52
CA LYS A 32 16.84 5.67 -13.09
C LYS A 32 16.75 4.21 -13.49
N ILE A 33 15.67 3.53 -13.06
CA ILE A 33 15.26 2.21 -13.55
C ILE A 33 13.91 2.37 -14.24
N SER A 34 13.76 1.89 -15.46
CA SER A 34 12.50 2.00 -16.20
C SER A 34 12.22 0.79 -17.09
N ASN A 35 10.90 0.53 -17.27
CA ASN A 35 10.37 -0.38 -18.28
C ASN A 35 10.93 -1.81 -18.18
N VAL A 36 10.94 -2.40 -16.96
CA VAL A 36 11.37 -3.79 -16.73
C VAL A 36 10.37 -4.54 -15.86
N GLY A 37 10.09 -5.79 -16.20
CA GLY A 37 9.27 -6.70 -15.42
C GLY A 37 10.06 -7.86 -14.83
N ILE A 38 9.75 -8.22 -13.59
CA ILE A 38 10.32 -9.38 -12.89
C ILE A 38 9.24 -10.47 -12.79
N LEU A 39 9.52 -11.64 -13.38
CA LEU A 39 8.58 -12.76 -13.46
C LEU A 39 9.14 -14.00 -12.76
N ASN A 40 8.25 -14.81 -12.16
CA ASN A 40 8.61 -16.16 -11.67
C ASN A 40 9.93 -16.20 -10.88
N SER A 41 10.20 -15.17 -10.11
CA SER A 41 11.44 -14.98 -9.37
C SER A 41 11.17 -15.00 -7.87
N TYR A 42 12.15 -15.35 -7.08
CA TYR A 42 12.09 -15.41 -5.62
C TYR A 42 13.23 -14.61 -5.01
N PHE A 43 12.89 -13.62 -4.20
CA PHE A 43 13.84 -12.81 -3.44
C PHE A 43 13.55 -12.90 -1.97
N CYS A 44 14.52 -13.38 -1.19
CA CYS A 44 14.42 -13.50 0.25
C CYS A 44 15.65 -12.88 0.92
N GLY A 45 15.42 -12.06 1.92
CA GLY A 45 16.45 -11.36 2.66
C GLY A 45 16.01 -10.89 4.05
N PHE A 46 16.94 -10.25 4.77
CA PHE A 46 16.73 -9.78 6.13
C PHE A 46 15.98 -8.43 6.18
N SER A 47 16.31 -7.50 5.30
CA SER A 47 15.71 -6.16 5.31
C SER A 47 15.79 -5.52 3.93
N ARG A 48 14.88 -4.59 3.63
CA ARG A 48 14.80 -3.86 2.37
C ARG A 48 14.78 -4.79 1.16
N VAL A 49 13.76 -5.63 1.10
CA VAL A 49 13.61 -6.61 0.03
C VAL A 49 12.50 -6.17 -0.92
N GLY A 50 12.81 -6.08 -2.21
CA GLY A 50 11.86 -5.75 -3.26
C GLY A 50 12.07 -6.60 -4.50
N GLY A 51 11.03 -6.84 -5.28
CA GLY A 51 11.17 -7.61 -6.52
C GLY A 51 12.02 -6.90 -7.58
N VAL A 52 11.86 -5.58 -7.71
CA VAL A 52 12.66 -4.76 -8.62
C VAL A 52 13.88 -4.19 -7.91
N CYS A 53 13.70 -3.60 -6.72
CA CYS A 53 14.80 -2.92 -6.02
C CYS A 53 14.68 -3.08 -4.50
N GLY A 54 15.79 -3.36 -3.82
CA GLY A 54 15.84 -3.39 -2.36
C GLY A 54 15.70 -1.99 -1.76
N TYR A 55 16.51 -1.05 -2.21
CA TYR A 55 16.56 0.33 -1.73
C TYR A 55 16.60 1.34 -2.88
N ASN A 56 15.57 2.18 -2.98
CA ASN A 56 15.48 3.19 -4.03
C ASN A 56 15.75 4.60 -3.49
N SER A 57 16.82 5.25 -3.89
CA SER A 57 17.11 6.65 -3.58
C SER A 57 16.86 7.61 -4.75
N SER A 58 16.33 7.11 -5.89
CA SER A 58 16.10 7.92 -7.08
C SER A 58 14.78 7.57 -7.77
N THR A 59 14.75 7.10 -9.01
CA THR A 59 13.49 6.91 -9.77
C THR A 59 13.34 5.50 -10.29
N ILE A 60 12.15 4.91 -10.05
CA ILE A 60 11.70 3.66 -10.67
C ILE A 60 10.37 3.93 -11.37
N THR A 61 10.29 3.64 -12.66
CA THR A 61 9.10 3.97 -13.47
C THR A 61 8.71 2.81 -14.39
N ASN A 62 7.41 2.54 -14.52
CA ASN A 62 6.87 1.50 -15.41
C ASN A 62 7.49 0.11 -15.15
N CYS A 63 7.76 -0.21 -13.91
CA CYS A 63 8.35 -1.49 -13.50
C CYS A 63 7.35 -2.35 -12.73
N TYR A 64 7.52 -3.65 -12.78
CA TYR A 64 6.58 -4.50 -12.07
C TYR A 64 7.20 -5.81 -11.57
N ASN A 65 6.55 -6.40 -10.56
CA ASN A 65 6.89 -7.70 -10.01
C ASN A 65 5.70 -8.68 -10.11
N LYS A 66 5.98 -9.88 -10.59
CA LYS A 66 5.09 -11.06 -10.58
C LYS A 66 5.74 -12.27 -9.90
N GLY A 67 6.80 -12.03 -9.16
CA GLY A 67 7.51 -13.03 -8.37
C GLY A 67 7.10 -13.01 -6.90
N VAL A 68 7.92 -13.65 -6.08
CA VAL A 68 7.75 -13.69 -4.62
C VAL A 68 8.82 -12.84 -3.96
N VAL A 69 8.41 -11.96 -3.07
CA VAL A 69 9.25 -11.24 -2.12
C VAL A 69 8.99 -11.82 -0.74
N ASP A 70 10.03 -12.24 -0.03
CA ASP A 70 9.92 -12.91 1.25
C ASP A 70 10.91 -12.35 2.28
N GLY A 71 10.46 -12.17 3.50
CA GLY A 71 11.30 -11.84 4.64
C GLY A 71 11.67 -13.11 5.42
N THR A 72 12.84 -13.11 6.02
CA THR A 72 13.22 -14.20 6.93
C THR A 72 12.39 -14.15 8.22
N ALA A 73 12.32 -15.25 8.95
CA ALA A 73 11.46 -15.38 10.15
C ALA A 73 11.72 -14.35 11.24
N ASP A 74 12.95 -13.83 11.34
CA ASP A 74 13.35 -12.83 12.34
C ASP A 74 13.53 -11.41 11.76
N ALA A 75 13.04 -11.18 10.52
CA ALA A 75 13.30 -9.96 9.77
C ALA A 75 12.37 -8.81 10.17
N ALA A 76 12.86 -7.89 10.97
CA ALA A 76 12.21 -6.60 11.24
C ALA A 76 12.53 -5.55 10.14
N GLY A 77 12.32 -5.91 8.88
CA GLY A 77 12.69 -5.07 7.73
C GLY A 77 11.50 -4.60 6.91
N SER A 78 11.81 -3.93 5.79
CA SER A 78 10.82 -3.41 4.84
C SER A 78 10.74 -4.31 3.60
N PHE A 79 9.54 -4.77 3.27
CA PHE A 79 9.29 -5.74 2.20
C PHE A 79 8.23 -5.18 1.25
N GLY A 80 8.61 -4.96 -0.01
CA GLY A 80 7.69 -4.43 -1.01
C GLY A 80 7.74 -5.21 -2.31
N GLY A 81 6.60 -5.37 -2.96
CA GLY A 81 6.55 -6.09 -4.22
C GLY A 81 7.45 -5.48 -5.30
N VAL A 82 7.54 -4.16 -5.36
CA VAL A 82 8.44 -3.43 -6.27
C VAL A 82 9.72 -3.01 -5.54
N CYS A 83 9.59 -2.35 -4.39
CA CYS A 83 10.71 -1.77 -3.67
C CYS A 83 10.63 -2.05 -2.16
N GLY A 84 11.72 -2.48 -1.53
CA GLY A 84 11.76 -2.67 -0.09
C GLY A 84 11.61 -1.35 0.67
N CYS A 85 12.48 -0.38 0.39
CA CYS A 85 12.46 0.96 0.99
C CYS A 85 12.62 2.05 -0.08
N ASN A 86 11.66 2.99 -0.13
CA ASN A 86 11.61 4.05 -1.14
C ASN A 86 11.94 5.43 -0.58
N LEU A 87 13.14 5.93 -0.83
CA LEU A 87 13.56 7.32 -0.60
C LEU A 87 13.54 8.15 -1.89
N GLY A 88 12.93 7.64 -2.94
CA GLY A 88 12.86 8.27 -4.26
C GLY A 88 11.44 8.32 -4.79
N ILE A 89 11.29 8.09 -6.08
CA ILE A 89 10.02 8.14 -6.79
C ILE A 89 9.71 6.76 -7.38
N LEU A 90 8.54 6.25 -7.06
CA LEU A 90 7.90 5.13 -7.73
C LEU A 90 6.71 5.64 -8.55
N THR A 91 6.70 5.41 -9.86
CA THR A 91 5.62 5.87 -10.73
C THR A 91 5.20 4.78 -11.71
N ASN A 92 3.91 4.58 -11.88
CA ASN A 92 3.34 3.61 -12.81
C ASN A 92 3.90 2.19 -12.60
N CYS A 93 4.13 1.81 -11.36
CA CYS A 93 4.67 0.51 -10.97
C CYS A 93 3.58 -0.38 -10.40
N TYR A 94 3.75 -1.68 -10.52
CA TYR A 94 2.75 -2.57 -9.94
C TYR A 94 3.31 -3.91 -9.44
N ASN A 95 2.56 -4.53 -8.55
CA ASN A 95 2.81 -5.88 -8.07
C ASN A 95 1.59 -6.78 -8.27
N THR A 96 1.80 -7.95 -8.84
CA THR A 96 0.81 -9.03 -8.89
C THR A 96 1.33 -10.32 -8.23
N GLY A 97 2.55 -10.24 -7.70
CA GLY A 97 3.21 -11.34 -7.00
C GLY A 97 2.84 -11.40 -5.52
N ILE A 98 3.50 -12.27 -4.80
CA ILE A 98 3.29 -12.46 -3.36
C ILE A 98 4.34 -11.67 -2.59
N VAL A 99 3.92 -10.93 -1.56
CA VAL A 99 4.82 -10.25 -0.62
C VAL A 99 4.57 -10.77 0.78
N LYS A 100 5.64 -11.23 1.43
CA LYS A 100 5.60 -11.72 2.81
C LYS A 100 6.73 -11.09 3.61
N GLY A 101 6.44 -10.77 4.86
CA GLY A 101 7.44 -10.24 5.81
C GLY A 101 6.89 -10.25 7.21
N GLN A 102 7.63 -9.68 8.16
CA GLN A 102 7.12 -9.49 9.52
C GLN A 102 6.62 -8.05 9.71
N LEU A 103 7.49 -7.07 9.52
CA LEU A 103 7.15 -5.65 9.67
C LEU A 103 7.27 -4.92 8.33
N PHE A 104 6.60 -3.79 8.20
CA PHE A 104 6.65 -2.88 7.05
C PHE A 104 6.49 -3.59 5.71
N VAL A 105 5.32 -4.22 5.53
CA VAL A 105 5.03 -5.04 4.35
C VAL A 105 4.03 -4.33 3.46
N GLY A 106 4.44 -4.02 2.24
CA GLY A 106 3.58 -3.36 1.26
C GLY A 106 3.54 -4.06 -0.10
N GLY A 107 2.41 -3.98 -0.77
CA GLY A 107 2.27 -4.56 -2.10
C GLY A 107 3.21 -3.91 -3.14
N VAL A 108 3.50 -2.62 -2.99
CA VAL A 108 4.43 -1.87 -3.84
C VAL A 108 5.71 -1.54 -3.09
N SER A 109 5.63 -0.92 -1.91
CA SER A 109 6.78 -0.54 -1.08
C SER A 109 6.60 -1.00 0.35
N GLY A 110 7.65 -1.43 1.02
CA GLY A 110 7.60 -1.74 2.45
C GLY A 110 7.60 -0.49 3.32
N ASP A 111 8.42 0.49 2.96
CA ASP A 111 8.59 1.78 3.64
C ASP A 111 8.72 2.89 2.58
N ASN A 112 7.84 3.89 2.64
CA ASN A 112 7.84 5.01 1.71
C ASN A 112 8.17 6.33 2.41
N ILE A 113 9.31 6.91 2.07
CA ILE A 113 9.76 8.20 2.62
C ILE A 113 9.53 9.36 1.63
N LYS A 114 9.27 9.08 0.35
CA LYS A 114 9.00 10.14 -0.65
C LYS A 114 7.73 9.93 -1.44
N THR A 115 7.79 9.39 -2.64
CA THR A 115 6.63 9.44 -3.54
C THR A 115 6.31 8.10 -4.18
N ILE A 116 5.04 7.71 -4.07
CA ILE A 116 4.44 6.60 -4.81
C ILE A 116 3.23 7.17 -5.57
N THR A 117 3.23 7.07 -6.90
CA THR A 117 2.16 7.65 -7.73
C THR A 117 1.74 6.68 -8.84
N ASN A 118 0.43 6.59 -9.09
CA ASN A 118 -0.15 5.75 -10.14
C ASN A 118 0.32 4.28 -10.05
N CYS A 119 0.44 3.75 -8.85
CA CYS A 119 0.89 2.40 -8.60
C CYS A 119 -0.27 1.51 -8.14
N TYR A 120 -0.19 0.21 -8.41
CA TYR A 120 -1.22 -0.70 -7.93
C TYR A 120 -0.70 -2.06 -7.47
N ASN A 121 -1.50 -2.73 -6.65
CA ASN A 121 -1.26 -4.09 -6.20
C ASN A 121 -2.50 -4.97 -6.41
N THR A 122 -2.33 -6.09 -7.06
CA THR A 122 -3.33 -7.17 -7.12
C THR A 122 -2.83 -8.47 -6.47
N GLY A 123 -1.57 -8.45 -6.01
CA GLY A 123 -0.93 -9.57 -5.36
C GLY A 123 -1.32 -9.73 -3.89
N ILE A 124 -0.97 -10.86 -3.29
CA ILE A 124 -1.21 -11.13 -1.87
C ILE A 124 -0.12 -10.47 -1.03
N VAL A 125 -0.52 -9.73 0.00
CA VAL A 125 0.37 -9.11 0.99
C VAL A 125 0.10 -9.70 2.36
N SER A 126 1.13 -10.18 3.04
CA SER A 126 0.99 -10.76 4.37
C SER A 126 2.16 -10.45 5.28
N GLY A 127 1.88 -10.11 6.54
CA GLY A 127 2.88 -9.77 7.54
C GLY A 127 2.38 -9.98 8.98
N GLN A 128 3.16 -9.48 9.93
CA GLN A 128 2.70 -9.37 11.32
C GLN A 128 2.05 -8.00 11.53
N SER A 129 2.82 -6.93 11.43
CA SER A 129 2.37 -5.56 11.66
C SER A 129 2.85 -4.61 10.57
N TYR A 130 2.21 -3.44 10.47
CA TYR A 130 2.47 -2.42 9.44
C TYR A 130 2.32 -2.99 8.04
N VAL A 131 1.14 -3.53 7.76
CA VAL A 131 0.84 -4.22 6.50
C VAL A 131 -0.11 -3.40 5.66
N GLY A 132 0.30 -3.03 4.45
CA GLY A 132 -0.54 -2.26 3.53
C GLY A 132 -0.58 -2.84 2.12
N GLY A 133 -1.69 -2.64 1.44
CA GLY A 133 -1.84 -3.11 0.05
C GLY A 133 -0.90 -2.39 -0.93
N ILE A 134 -0.53 -1.14 -0.64
CA ILE A 134 0.46 -0.37 -1.40
C ILE A 134 1.74 -0.22 -0.59
N ASP A 135 1.65 0.21 0.66
CA ASP A 135 2.82 0.55 1.47
C ASP A 135 2.65 0.15 2.93
N GLY A 136 3.70 -0.37 3.56
CA GLY A 136 3.67 -0.75 4.98
C GLY A 136 3.66 0.46 5.91
N ASP A 137 4.60 1.40 5.74
CA ASP A 137 4.77 2.62 6.51
C ASP A 137 4.99 3.83 5.60
N ASN A 138 4.03 4.76 5.59
CA ASN A 138 4.08 5.95 4.76
C ASN A 138 4.52 7.19 5.53
N SER A 139 5.76 7.57 5.35
CA SER A 139 6.33 8.87 5.75
C SER A 139 6.49 9.84 4.58
N GLY A 140 5.88 9.52 3.43
CA GLY A 140 5.91 10.29 2.19
C GLY A 140 4.52 10.58 1.61
N THR A 141 4.41 10.55 0.29
CA THR A 141 3.15 10.79 -0.43
C THR A 141 2.76 9.56 -1.26
N ILE A 142 1.53 9.12 -1.10
CA ILE A 142 0.89 8.08 -1.92
C ILE A 142 -0.29 8.73 -2.65
N THR A 143 -0.28 8.71 -3.98
CA THR A 143 -1.32 9.38 -4.79
C THR A 143 -1.76 8.51 -5.96
N ASN A 144 -3.07 8.49 -6.23
CA ASN A 144 -3.66 7.76 -7.35
C ASN A 144 -3.25 6.27 -7.36
N CYS A 145 -3.26 5.63 -6.20
CA CYS A 145 -2.86 4.23 -6.04
C CYS A 145 -4.04 3.36 -5.65
N ASN A 146 -4.00 2.09 -6.06
CA ASN A 146 -5.07 1.16 -5.72
C ASN A 146 -4.58 -0.23 -5.32
N ASN A 147 -5.31 -0.82 -4.39
CA ASN A 147 -5.13 -2.21 -4.00
C ASN A 147 -6.38 -3.03 -4.32
N GLU A 148 -6.20 -4.13 -5.02
CA GLU A 148 -7.22 -5.14 -5.28
C GLU A 148 -6.84 -6.49 -4.63
N GLY A 149 -5.58 -6.61 -4.20
CA GLY A 149 -5.05 -7.80 -3.57
C GLY A 149 -5.49 -7.98 -2.11
N LYS A 150 -5.46 -9.22 -1.64
CA LYS A 150 -5.70 -9.51 -0.22
C LYS A 150 -4.54 -9.01 0.64
N VAL A 151 -4.88 -8.29 1.72
CA VAL A 151 -3.95 -7.80 2.76
C VAL A 151 -4.24 -8.50 4.08
N SER A 152 -3.23 -9.08 4.71
CA SER A 152 -3.41 -9.76 5.99
C SER A 152 -2.24 -9.52 6.95
N GLY A 153 -2.54 -8.98 8.13
CA GLY A 153 -1.66 -8.92 9.28
C GLY A 153 -2.06 -9.95 10.33
N THR A 154 -1.11 -10.53 11.03
CA THR A 154 -1.40 -11.39 12.19
C THR A 154 -1.51 -10.59 13.48
N GLU A 155 -1.08 -9.34 13.47
CA GLU A 155 -1.11 -8.39 14.57
C GLU A 155 -1.75 -7.07 14.12
N ASP A 156 -1.11 -5.93 14.38
CA ASP A 156 -1.66 -4.59 14.31
C ASP A 156 -1.25 -3.79 13.05
N TYR A 157 -1.93 -2.66 12.84
CA TYR A 157 -1.63 -1.66 11.80
C TYR A 157 -1.76 -2.22 10.39
N VAL A 158 -2.99 -2.59 10.02
CA VAL A 158 -3.29 -3.20 8.72
C VAL A 158 -4.24 -2.32 7.92
N GLY A 159 -3.84 -1.93 6.72
CA GLY A 159 -4.63 -1.08 5.85
C GLY A 159 -4.68 -1.56 4.40
N GLY A 160 -5.78 -1.30 3.72
CA GLY A 160 -5.93 -1.65 2.31
C GLY A 160 -4.97 -0.88 1.40
N VAL A 161 -4.56 0.33 1.79
CA VAL A 161 -3.55 1.14 1.10
C VAL A 161 -2.26 1.19 1.92
N SER A 162 -2.33 1.62 3.19
CA SER A 162 -1.13 1.74 4.04
C SER A 162 -1.39 1.20 5.45
N GLY A 163 -0.40 0.52 6.03
CA GLY A 163 -0.44 0.08 7.43
C GLY A 163 -0.42 1.26 8.39
N ASP A 164 0.60 2.11 8.30
CA ASP A 164 0.75 3.37 9.04
C ASP A 164 0.86 4.56 8.07
N ASN A 165 0.34 5.73 8.49
CA ASN A 165 0.45 6.95 7.70
C ASN A 165 0.87 8.15 8.57
N ASN A 166 2.01 8.72 8.23
CA ASN A 166 2.60 9.91 8.85
C ASN A 166 2.57 11.16 7.95
N LYS A 167 2.11 11.02 6.68
CA LYS A 167 2.12 12.11 5.70
C LYS A 167 0.84 12.13 4.86
N THR A 168 0.89 11.85 3.58
CA THR A 168 -0.24 12.09 2.68
C THR A 168 -0.63 10.83 1.90
N ILE A 169 -1.91 10.51 1.96
CA ILE A 169 -2.57 9.53 1.08
C ILE A 169 -3.73 10.25 0.37
N THR A 170 -3.71 10.29 -0.95
CA THR A 170 -4.72 11.02 -1.72
C THR A 170 -5.17 10.23 -2.94
N ASN A 171 -6.47 10.28 -3.23
CA ASN A 171 -7.06 9.66 -4.42
C ASN A 171 -6.73 8.15 -4.54
N CYS A 172 -6.78 7.43 -3.43
CA CYS A 172 -6.47 6.01 -3.38
C CYS A 172 -7.71 5.18 -3.07
N TYR A 173 -7.73 3.95 -3.57
CA TYR A 173 -8.82 3.06 -3.24
C TYR A 173 -8.37 1.63 -2.96
N ASN A 174 -9.21 0.90 -2.23
CA ASN A 174 -9.04 -0.52 -1.94
C ASN A 174 -10.31 -1.29 -2.28
N THR A 175 -10.16 -2.36 -3.03
CA THR A 175 -11.24 -3.35 -3.26
C THR A 175 -10.89 -4.73 -2.70
N GLY A 176 -9.65 -4.90 -2.25
CA GLY A 176 -9.17 -6.14 -1.66
C GLY A 176 -9.65 -6.34 -0.22
N ILE A 177 -9.65 -7.59 0.21
CA ILE A 177 -9.96 -7.96 1.60
C ILE A 177 -8.81 -7.54 2.51
N VAL A 178 -9.13 -6.86 3.62
CA VAL A 178 -8.18 -6.46 4.66
C VAL A 178 -8.49 -7.22 5.94
N SER A 179 -7.50 -7.88 6.52
CA SER A 179 -7.67 -8.62 7.77
C SER A 179 -6.48 -8.46 8.72
N GLY A 180 -6.76 -8.26 10.01
CA GLY A 180 -5.76 -8.06 11.05
C GLY A 180 -6.30 -8.26 12.45
N GLN A 181 -5.51 -7.93 13.47
CA GLN A 181 -5.95 -7.98 14.85
C GLN A 181 -6.56 -6.62 15.24
N SER A 182 -5.75 -5.61 15.48
CA SER A 182 -6.20 -4.27 15.85
C SER A 182 -5.66 -3.20 14.89
N TYR A 183 -6.21 -2.00 14.94
CA TYR A 183 -5.86 -0.91 14.03
C TYR A 183 -6.01 -1.33 12.58
N VAL A 184 -7.20 -1.81 12.23
CA VAL A 184 -7.51 -2.33 10.89
C VAL A 184 -8.44 -1.36 10.17
N GLY A 185 -8.04 -0.92 8.97
CA GLY A 185 -8.84 -0.02 8.16
C GLY A 185 -8.86 -0.40 6.68
N GLY A 186 -9.97 -0.15 6.03
CA GLY A 186 -10.11 -0.45 4.60
C GLY A 186 -9.17 0.36 3.70
N VAL A 187 -8.72 1.54 4.17
CA VAL A 187 -7.71 2.37 3.51
C VAL A 187 -6.42 2.37 4.32
N ASN A 188 -6.48 2.72 5.61
CA ASN A 188 -5.28 2.87 6.43
C ASN A 188 -5.51 2.29 7.84
N GLY A 189 -4.53 1.56 8.38
CA GLY A 189 -4.59 0.98 9.72
C GLY A 189 -4.48 2.05 10.80
N TYR A 190 -3.46 2.88 10.73
CA TYR A 190 -3.12 3.86 11.76
C TYR A 190 -2.65 5.19 11.15
N ASN A 191 -3.38 6.26 11.39
CA ASN A 191 -3.05 7.60 10.92
C ASN A 191 -2.44 8.42 12.06
N GLN A 192 -1.13 8.51 12.11
CA GLN A 192 -0.41 9.11 13.23
C GLN A 192 -0.42 10.65 13.18
N ASN A 193 0.03 11.23 12.07
CA ASN A 193 0.08 12.67 11.83
C ASN A 193 -0.29 13.02 10.39
N GLY A 194 -0.82 12.04 9.66
CA GLY A 194 -1.00 12.13 8.23
C GLY A 194 -2.30 12.78 7.80
N THR A 195 -2.38 13.07 6.52
CA THR A 195 -3.56 13.57 5.83
C THR A 195 -4.04 12.52 4.83
N ILE A 196 -5.31 12.13 4.92
CA ILE A 196 -5.95 11.17 4.03
C ILE A 196 -7.14 11.85 3.36
N ILE A 197 -7.12 11.97 2.04
CA ILE A 197 -8.11 12.73 1.28
C ILE A 197 -8.60 11.95 0.07
N ASN A 198 -9.90 12.04 -0.22
CA ASN A 198 -10.51 11.47 -1.41
C ASN A 198 -10.19 9.99 -1.61
N CYS A 199 -10.31 9.20 -0.56
CA CYS A 199 -10.04 7.77 -0.59
C CYS A 199 -11.31 6.96 -0.38
N ASN A 200 -11.35 5.75 -0.93
CA ASN A 200 -12.48 4.87 -0.71
C ASN A 200 -12.10 3.39 -0.61
N THR A 201 -13.00 2.60 -0.06
CA THR A 201 -12.87 1.16 -0.01
C THR A 201 -14.21 0.45 -0.20
N THR A 202 -14.21 -0.59 -1.01
CA THR A 202 -15.33 -1.53 -1.16
C THR A 202 -14.97 -2.95 -0.75
N GLY A 203 -13.73 -3.16 -0.29
CA GLY A 203 -13.27 -4.45 0.23
C GLY A 203 -13.77 -4.76 1.63
N GLU A 204 -13.84 -6.03 1.98
CA GLU A 204 -14.14 -6.47 3.34
C GLU A 204 -13.04 -6.02 4.32
N VAL A 205 -13.45 -5.58 5.52
CA VAL A 205 -12.56 -5.24 6.62
C VAL A 205 -12.83 -6.16 7.81
N ASN A 206 -11.84 -6.94 8.19
CA ASN A 206 -11.95 -7.97 9.22
C ASN A 206 -10.89 -7.76 10.31
N GLY A 207 -11.27 -7.14 11.41
CA GLY A 207 -10.46 -7.02 12.61
C GLY A 207 -10.99 -7.90 13.73
N THR A 208 -10.10 -8.54 14.49
CA THR A 208 -10.50 -9.41 15.64
C THR A 208 -10.34 -8.72 16.99
N GLY A 209 -9.67 -7.58 17.04
CA GLY A 209 -9.38 -6.79 18.24
C GLY A 209 -10.07 -5.42 18.24
N SER A 210 -9.35 -4.40 18.68
CA SER A 210 -9.86 -3.02 18.80
C SER A 210 -9.47 -2.15 17.59
N HIS A 211 -10.08 -0.96 17.48
CA HIS A 211 -9.77 0.06 16.49
C HIS A 211 -9.92 -0.46 15.05
N VAL A 212 -11.11 -0.96 14.74
CA VAL A 212 -11.46 -1.45 13.40
C VAL A 212 -12.44 -0.48 12.76
N GLY A 213 -12.11 0.04 11.60
CA GLY A 213 -12.91 1.01 10.88
C GLY A 213 -13.05 0.70 9.39
N GLY A 214 -14.19 1.06 8.82
CA GLY A 214 -14.44 0.86 7.39
C GLY A 214 -13.41 1.57 6.52
N VAL A 215 -12.94 2.76 6.93
CA VAL A 215 -11.88 3.53 6.24
C VAL A 215 -10.57 3.46 7.00
N ILE A 216 -10.59 3.81 8.28
CA ILE A 216 -9.37 3.96 9.11
C ILE A 216 -9.54 3.19 10.42
N GLY A 217 -8.51 2.46 10.84
CA GLY A 217 -8.49 1.80 12.14
C GLY A 217 -8.44 2.82 13.28
N MET A 218 -7.45 3.70 13.28
CA MET A 218 -7.30 4.78 14.28
C MET A 218 -6.74 6.05 13.66
N ASN A 219 -7.32 7.21 14.03
CA ASN A 219 -6.87 8.53 13.67
C ASN A 219 -6.39 9.30 14.92
N LEU A 220 -5.11 9.60 15.01
CA LEU A 220 -4.56 10.36 16.15
C LEU A 220 -4.81 11.87 16.03
N SER A 221 -4.56 12.59 17.13
CA SER A 221 -4.92 14.00 17.33
C SER A 221 -4.37 15.00 16.29
N LYS A 222 -3.35 14.63 15.52
CA LYS A 222 -2.81 15.45 14.41
C LYS A 222 -3.19 14.91 13.04
N GLY A 223 -3.86 13.76 12.97
CA GLY A 223 -4.33 13.19 11.73
C GLY A 223 -5.52 13.94 11.17
N THR A 224 -5.59 14.07 9.85
CA THR A 224 -6.72 14.68 9.14
C THR A 224 -7.26 13.71 8.10
N ILE A 225 -8.58 13.52 8.11
CA ILE A 225 -9.27 12.64 7.15
C ILE A 225 -10.41 13.42 6.53
N THR A 226 -10.44 13.52 5.20
CA THR A 226 -11.45 14.29 4.49
C THR A 226 -11.94 13.54 3.26
N ASN A 227 -13.26 13.58 3.03
CA ASN A 227 -13.90 13.07 1.83
C ASN A 227 -13.53 11.60 1.53
N CYS A 228 -13.75 10.72 2.50
CA CYS A 228 -13.44 9.30 2.38
C CYS A 228 -14.67 8.42 2.59
N TYR A 229 -14.78 7.35 1.83
CA TYR A 229 -15.99 6.52 1.81
C TYR A 229 -15.67 5.03 1.94
N TYR A 230 -16.62 4.25 2.49
CA TYR A 230 -16.56 2.80 2.50
C TYR A 230 -17.92 2.19 2.14
N ASP A 231 -17.92 0.97 1.63
CA ASP A 231 -19.15 0.23 1.36
C ASP A 231 -19.77 -0.30 2.67
N SER A 232 -20.84 0.36 3.11
CA SER A 232 -21.57 0.00 4.33
C SER A 232 -22.39 -1.29 4.21
N THR A 233 -22.50 -1.87 3.03
CA THR A 233 -23.11 -3.19 2.83
C THR A 233 -22.15 -4.34 3.08
N VAL A 234 -20.85 -4.07 2.99
CA VAL A 234 -19.77 -5.05 3.21
C VAL A 234 -19.18 -4.94 4.61
N TYR A 235 -19.04 -3.71 5.14
CA TYR A 235 -18.62 -3.46 6.52
C TYR A 235 -19.65 -2.59 7.24
N THR A 236 -20.24 -3.10 8.31
CA THR A 236 -21.35 -2.45 9.03
C THR A 236 -20.93 -1.69 10.29
N GLY A 237 -19.62 -1.65 10.59
CA GLY A 237 -19.07 -0.91 11.73
C GLY A 237 -18.88 0.58 11.43
N ALA A 238 -18.20 1.26 12.35
CA ALA A 238 -17.85 2.69 12.20
C ALA A 238 -16.90 2.94 11.03
N ALA A 239 -16.98 4.11 10.42
CA ALA A 239 -16.03 4.53 9.39
C ALA A 239 -14.59 4.60 9.90
N ILE A 240 -14.43 5.04 11.16
CA ILE A 240 -13.15 5.12 11.88
C ILE A 240 -13.31 4.37 13.20
N GLY A 241 -12.38 3.47 13.51
CA GLY A 241 -12.46 2.64 14.72
C GLY A 241 -12.25 3.45 16.00
N ASP A 242 -11.31 4.40 15.98
CA ASP A 242 -11.14 5.41 17.04
C ASP A 242 -10.63 6.72 16.42
N ASP A 243 -11.29 7.84 16.71
CA ASP A 243 -11.00 9.14 16.13
C ASP A 243 -10.67 10.20 17.18
N MET A 244 -9.41 10.59 17.27
CA MET A 244 -8.92 11.70 18.07
C MET A 244 -8.48 12.90 17.21
N GLY A 245 -8.55 12.79 15.90
CA GLY A 245 -8.06 13.77 14.94
C GLY A 245 -9.12 14.73 14.41
N THR A 246 -8.90 15.20 13.20
CA THR A 246 -9.85 16.05 12.46
C THR A 246 -10.44 15.24 11.32
N THR A 247 -11.77 15.13 11.31
CA THR A 247 -12.49 14.30 10.33
C THR A 247 -13.64 15.07 9.71
N GLU A 248 -13.71 15.06 8.37
CA GLU A 248 -14.77 15.68 7.60
C GLU A 248 -15.23 14.77 6.46
N LYS A 249 -16.53 14.55 6.31
CA LYS A 249 -17.12 13.74 5.23
C LYS A 249 -16.51 12.32 5.15
N VAL A 250 -16.51 11.60 6.24
CA VAL A 250 -16.08 10.19 6.27
C VAL A 250 -17.26 9.32 6.64
N GLU A 251 -17.80 8.59 5.67
CA GLU A 251 -19.09 7.92 5.84
C GLU A 251 -19.24 6.65 4.98
N GLY A 252 -20.15 5.78 5.44
CA GLY A 252 -20.56 4.61 4.67
C GLY A 252 -21.51 4.97 3.53
N LYS A 253 -21.31 4.39 2.38
CA LYS A 253 -22.19 4.45 1.21
C LYS A 253 -22.65 3.04 0.85
N THR A 254 -23.84 2.93 0.32
CA THR A 254 -24.35 1.63 -0.14
C THR A 254 -23.74 1.24 -1.48
N ILE A 255 -23.72 -0.05 -1.78
CA ILE A 255 -23.23 -0.54 -3.08
C ILE A 255 -24.00 0.08 -4.26
N GLU A 256 -25.25 0.45 -4.08
CA GLU A 256 -26.03 1.12 -5.12
C GLU A 256 -25.53 2.55 -5.38
N GLN A 257 -25.11 3.29 -4.34
CA GLN A 257 -24.50 4.62 -4.50
C GLN A 257 -23.13 4.53 -5.19
N TYR A 258 -22.37 3.46 -4.99
CA TYR A 258 -21.17 3.18 -5.78
C TYR A 258 -21.50 2.90 -7.24
N LYS A 259 -22.48 2.05 -7.53
CA LYS A 259 -22.88 1.68 -8.90
C LYS A 259 -23.48 2.85 -9.69
N THR A 260 -24.17 3.77 -9.05
CA THR A 260 -24.75 4.96 -9.69
C THR A 260 -23.72 6.06 -9.95
N GLY A 261 -22.48 5.91 -9.50
CA GLY A 261 -21.42 6.90 -9.63
C GLY A 261 -21.51 8.05 -8.62
N GLU A 262 -22.42 8.00 -7.64
CA GLU A 262 -22.52 9.04 -6.59
C GLU A 262 -21.21 9.20 -5.85
N VAL A 263 -20.56 8.09 -5.47
CA VAL A 263 -19.28 8.13 -4.75
C VAL A 263 -18.17 8.72 -5.62
N ALA A 264 -18.09 8.34 -6.89
CA ALA A 264 -17.13 8.91 -7.83
C ALA A 264 -17.33 10.43 -7.99
N TYR A 265 -18.59 10.87 -8.11
CA TYR A 265 -18.93 12.29 -8.15
C TYR A 265 -18.50 13.03 -6.87
N LEU A 266 -18.79 12.48 -5.68
CA LEU A 266 -18.42 13.09 -4.40
C LEU A 266 -16.89 13.20 -4.25
N LEU A 267 -16.14 12.19 -4.66
CA LEU A 267 -14.68 12.20 -4.64
C LEU A 267 -14.08 13.19 -5.65
N GLN A 268 -14.81 13.49 -6.74
CA GLN A 268 -14.37 14.40 -7.79
C GLN A 268 -14.63 15.88 -7.50
N LEU A 269 -15.63 16.20 -6.64
CA LEU A 269 -16.18 17.56 -6.46
C LEU A 269 -15.14 18.67 -6.21
N ASP A 270 -14.07 18.37 -5.48
CA ASP A 270 -13.06 19.35 -5.10
C ASP A 270 -11.74 19.20 -5.90
N GLN A 271 -11.79 18.51 -7.05
CA GLN A 271 -10.60 18.24 -7.87
C GLN A 271 -10.70 18.95 -9.23
N SER A 272 -9.60 19.56 -9.68
CA SER A 272 -9.50 20.24 -10.98
C SER A 272 -9.37 19.28 -12.17
N ASP A 273 -8.78 18.12 -11.94
CA ASP A 273 -8.54 17.11 -12.97
C ASP A 273 -9.49 15.92 -12.77
N GLU A 274 -9.87 15.26 -13.85
CA GLU A 274 -10.72 14.06 -13.77
C GLU A 274 -9.89 12.87 -13.23
N VAL A 275 -10.07 12.59 -11.94
CA VAL A 275 -9.42 11.47 -11.23
C VAL A 275 -10.37 10.30 -11.06
N TRP A 276 -11.65 10.59 -10.80
CA TRP A 276 -12.70 9.61 -10.54
C TRP A 276 -13.71 9.60 -11.68
N GLY A 277 -13.61 8.62 -12.56
CA GLY A 277 -14.60 8.36 -13.61
C GLY A 277 -15.57 7.22 -13.25
N GLN A 278 -16.61 7.07 -14.05
CA GLN A 278 -17.54 5.92 -14.01
C GLN A 278 -17.05 4.79 -14.92
#